data_20a4b3b690607b813c807d0995bbd7f2
#
_entry.id   20a4b3b690607b813c807d0995bbd7f2
#
_cell.length_a   1.000
_cell.length_b   1.000
_cell.length_c   1.000
_cell.angle_alpha   90.00
_cell.angle_beta   90.00
_cell.angle_gamma   90.00
#
_symmetry.space_group_name_H-M   'P 1'
#
loop_
_entity.id
_entity.type
_entity.pdbx_description
1 polymer ?
#
loop_
_entity_poly.entity_id
_entity_poly.type
_entity_poly.pdbx_seq_one_letter_code
_entity_poly.pdbx_strand_id
1 'polypeptide(L)'
;MTVFETKYTVKPAHIDELNHVNNVVYLQWIQDIANLHWTQLKRGVDTTAYVWVVIRHEIDYIGQALMGDTIVAKTWVGKTGGIRSIRHVEFYKNNKLIVRAQTTFCLVNAKTFKPTRITNQILMMLAPK
;
A
#
# COMPACT_ATOMS: atom_id res chain seq x y z
N MET A 1 -15.11 2.84 -5.66
CA MET A 1 -13.65 2.88 -5.55
C MET A 1 -13.05 1.62 -6.15
N THR A 2 -11.87 1.75 -6.72
CA THR A 2 -11.21 0.62 -7.38
C THR A 2 -10.28 -0.07 -6.40
N VAL A 3 -10.52 -1.36 -6.18
CA VAL A 3 -9.70 -2.18 -5.27
C VAL A 3 -8.73 -3.01 -6.10
N PHE A 4 -7.45 -2.91 -5.76
CA PHE A 4 -6.40 -3.76 -6.31
C PHE A 4 -6.12 -4.89 -5.32
N GLU A 5 -5.99 -6.10 -5.83
CA GLU A 5 -5.86 -7.29 -4.99
C GLU A 5 -4.68 -8.14 -5.43
N THR A 6 -3.97 -8.71 -4.46
CA THR A 6 -2.92 -9.69 -4.70
C THR A 6 -2.92 -10.72 -3.55
N LYS A 7 -2.15 -11.79 -3.72
CA LYS A 7 -2.05 -12.86 -2.72
C LYS A 7 -0.60 -13.08 -2.31
N TYR A 8 -0.41 -13.39 -1.04
CA TYR A 8 0.88 -13.78 -0.48
C TYR A 8 0.75 -15.13 0.20
N THR A 9 1.71 -16.02 -0.04
CA THR A 9 1.83 -17.26 0.71
C THR A 9 2.88 -17.07 1.80
N VAL A 10 2.52 -17.37 3.03
CA VAL A 10 3.45 -17.24 4.16
C VAL A 10 4.54 -18.30 4.05
N LYS A 11 5.79 -17.83 4.00
CA LYS A 11 6.99 -18.67 3.85
C LYS A 11 7.80 -18.68 5.14
N PRO A 12 8.74 -19.64 5.31
CA PRO A 12 9.57 -19.70 6.52
C PRO A 12 10.28 -18.39 6.85
N ALA A 13 10.75 -17.67 5.83
CA ALA A 13 11.43 -16.38 6.03
C ALA A 13 10.54 -15.29 6.63
N HIS A 14 9.22 -15.46 6.59
CA HIS A 14 8.26 -14.47 7.12
C HIS A 14 7.96 -14.68 8.61
N ILE A 15 8.34 -15.82 9.16
CA ILE A 15 7.91 -16.27 10.50
C ILE A 15 8.91 -15.81 11.54
N ASP A 16 8.40 -15.27 12.65
CA ASP A 16 9.20 -14.95 13.82
C ASP A 16 9.27 -16.10 14.83
N GLU A 17 9.90 -15.85 15.97
CA GLU A 17 10.07 -16.84 17.03
C GLU A 17 8.76 -17.29 17.68
N LEU A 18 7.66 -16.54 17.48
CA LEU A 18 6.33 -16.89 17.97
C LEU A 18 5.55 -17.75 16.97
N ASN A 19 6.16 -18.14 15.85
CA ASN A 19 5.53 -18.88 14.76
C ASN A 19 4.43 -18.10 14.05
N HIS A 20 4.44 -16.78 14.13
CA HIS A 20 3.53 -15.87 13.44
C HIS A 20 4.29 -15.07 12.40
N VAL A 21 3.57 -14.56 11.42
CA VAL A 21 4.18 -13.61 10.48
C VAL A 21 4.67 -12.39 11.27
N ASN A 22 5.95 -12.08 11.10
CA ASN A 22 6.58 -10.94 11.76
C ASN A 22 5.89 -9.64 11.30
N ASN A 23 5.62 -8.74 12.24
CA ASN A 23 4.96 -7.47 11.94
C ASN A 23 5.66 -6.67 10.84
N VAL A 24 6.99 -6.76 10.75
CA VAL A 24 7.80 -6.10 9.71
C VAL A 24 7.44 -6.60 8.32
N VAL A 25 7.05 -7.87 8.18
CA VAL A 25 6.66 -8.46 6.90
C VAL A 25 5.39 -7.78 6.36
N TYR A 26 4.41 -7.52 7.21
CA TYR A 26 3.22 -6.79 6.78
C TYR A 26 3.56 -5.40 6.25
N LEU A 27 4.50 -4.72 6.90
CA LEU A 27 4.95 -3.40 6.44
C LEU A 27 5.57 -3.50 5.05
N GLN A 28 6.38 -4.52 4.78
CA GLN A 28 6.95 -4.76 3.45
C GLN A 28 5.85 -5.05 2.42
N TRP A 29 4.88 -5.89 2.76
CA TRP A 29 3.76 -6.20 1.87
C TRP A 29 2.91 -4.96 1.58
N ILE A 30 2.72 -4.08 2.55
CA ILE A 30 2.01 -2.81 2.35
C ILE A 30 2.71 -1.97 1.29
N GLN A 31 4.04 -1.85 1.37
CA GLN A 31 4.82 -1.12 0.38
C GLN A 31 4.78 -1.79 -0.99
N ASP A 32 4.90 -3.10 -1.02
CA ASP A 32 4.91 -3.87 -2.28
C ASP A 32 3.59 -3.72 -3.03
N ILE A 33 2.45 -3.87 -2.35
CA ILE A 33 1.15 -3.76 -3.00
C ILE A 33 0.86 -2.33 -3.46
N ALA A 34 1.32 -1.33 -2.71
CA ALA A 34 1.19 0.06 -3.12
C ALA A 34 1.96 0.32 -4.42
N ASN A 35 3.18 -0.22 -4.53
CA ASN A 35 3.99 -0.09 -5.72
C ASN A 35 3.38 -0.81 -6.92
N LEU A 36 2.85 -2.02 -6.71
CA LEU A 36 2.17 -2.78 -7.77
C LEU A 36 0.97 -2.01 -8.32
N HIS A 37 0.14 -1.48 -7.43
CA HIS A 37 -1.04 -0.73 -7.83
C HIS A 37 -0.67 0.57 -8.54
N TRP A 38 0.30 1.32 -8.02
CA TRP A 38 0.79 2.55 -8.65
C TRP A 38 1.33 2.28 -10.04
N THR A 39 2.10 1.20 -10.22
CA THR A 39 2.61 0.80 -11.53
C THR A 39 1.50 0.57 -12.53
N GLN A 40 0.39 -0.04 -12.08
CA GLN A 40 -0.78 -0.23 -12.94
C GLN A 40 -1.46 1.09 -13.26
N LEU A 41 -1.66 1.95 -12.26
CA LEU A 41 -2.36 3.23 -12.42
C LEU A 41 -1.64 4.19 -13.36
N LYS A 42 -0.31 4.17 -13.35
CA LYS A 42 0.50 5.12 -14.14
C LYS A 42 0.83 4.65 -15.56
N ARG A 43 0.28 3.53 -16.00
CA ARG A 43 0.55 3.01 -17.35
C ARG A 43 0.28 4.06 -18.41
N GLY A 44 1.27 4.26 -19.30
CA GLY A 44 1.17 5.21 -20.39
C GLY A 44 1.29 6.68 -19.96
N VAL A 45 1.63 6.94 -18.71
CA VAL A 45 1.81 8.31 -18.18
C VAL A 45 3.23 8.46 -17.66
N ASP A 46 3.90 9.55 -18.05
CA ASP A 46 5.22 9.88 -17.53
C ASP A 46 5.05 10.60 -16.18
N THR A 47 5.46 9.92 -15.11
CA THR A 47 5.41 10.45 -13.75
C THR A 47 6.81 10.65 -13.16
N THR A 48 7.86 10.64 -13.99
CA THR A 48 9.27 10.68 -13.53
C THR A 48 9.63 11.98 -12.82
N ALA A 49 8.85 13.05 -13.01
CA ALA A 49 9.05 14.32 -12.31
C ALA A 49 8.68 14.26 -10.83
N TYR A 50 7.99 13.19 -10.39
CA TYR A 50 7.40 13.10 -9.06
C TYR A 50 7.74 11.78 -8.38
N VAL A 51 7.82 11.83 -7.05
CA VAL A 51 8.03 10.65 -6.19
C VAL A 51 7.05 10.71 -5.04
N TRP A 52 6.42 9.58 -4.73
CA TRP A 52 5.62 9.42 -3.52
C TRP A 52 6.53 9.02 -2.37
N VAL A 53 6.51 9.77 -1.27
CA VAL A 53 7.21 9.40 -0.04
C VAL A 53 6.20 9.11 1.06
N VAL A 54 6.48 8.08 1.84
CA VAL A 54 5.66 7.73 3.00
C VAL A 54 5.99 8.70 4.13
N ILE A 55 4.95 9.30 4.73
CA ILE A 55 5.12 10.14 5.91
C ILE A 55 4.44 9.56 7.14
N ARG A 56 3.57 8.56 7.00
CA ARG A 56 2.91 7.92 8.13
C ARG A 56 2.33 6.58 7.76
N HIS A 57 2.52 5.59 8.63
CA HIS A 57 1.78 4.32 8.61
C HIS A 57 0.97 4.21 9.89
N GLU A 58 -0.28 3.75 9.75
CA GLU A 58 -1.12 3.33 10.87
C GLU A 58 -1.54 1.90 10.59
N ILE A 59 -1.18 0.97 11.48
CA ILE A 59 -1.42 -0.46 11.27
C ILE A 59 -2.06 -1.06 12.52
N ASP A 60 -3.21 -1.72 12.32
CA ASP A 60 -3.88 -2.49 13.37
C ASP A 60 -3.69 -3.97 13.07
N TYR A 61 -3.05 -4.68 14.00
CA TYR A 61 -2.84 -6.12 13.94
C TYR A 61 -3.97 -6.80 14.68
N ILE A 62 -4.92 -7.37 13.95
CA ILE A 62 -6.19 -7.90 14.51
C ILE A 62 -6.11 -9.40 14.69
N GLY A 63 -5.51 -10.12 13.73
CA GLY A 63 -5.37 -11.56 13.75
C GLY A 63 -3.96 -11.99 13.38
N GLN A 64 -3.77 -13.30 13.27
CA GLN A 64 -2.46 -13.92 13.03
C GLN A 64 -2.44 -14.69 11.72
N ALA A 65 -1.33 -14.61 11.02
CA ALA A 65 -1.05 -15.49 9.89
C ALA A 65 0.07 -16.45 10.28
N LEU A 66 -0.06 -17.71 9.82
CA LEU A 66 0.83 -18.80 10.14
C LEU A 66 1.51 -19.33 8.88
N MET A 67 2.57 -20.09 9.06
CA MET A 67 3.29 -20.75 7.99
C MET A 67 2.34 -21.50 7.05
N GLY A 68 2.49 -21.25 5.75
CA GLY A 68 1.67 -21.92 4.73
C GLY A 68 0.34 -21.26 4.44
N ASP A 69 -0.08 -20.28 5.24
CA ASP A 69 -1.32 -19.57 4.99
C ASP A 69 -1.25 -18.75 3.70
N THR A 70 -2.40 -18.63 3.03
CA THR A 70 -2.56 -17.72 1.90
C THR A 70 -3.26 -16.47 2.39
N ILE A 71 -2.62 -15.33 2.19
CA ILE A 71 -3.12 -14.03 2.62
C ILE A 71 -3.57 -13.23 1.39
N VAL A 72 -4.81 -12.77 1.40
CA VAL A 72 -5.33 -11.89 0.36
C VAL A 72 -5.11 -10.45 0.81
N ALA A 73 -4.37 -9.69 0.00
CA ALA A 73 -4.11 -8.28 0.27
C ALA A 73 -4.95 -7.43 -0.68
N LYS A 74 -5.63 -6.44 -0.14
CA LYS A 74 -6.46 -5.49 -0.90
C LYS A 74 -5.99 -4.08 -0.61
N THR A 75 -5.92 -3.25 -1.64
CA THR A 75 -5.54 -1.84 -1.49
C THR A 75 -6.40 -0.95 -2.37
N TRP A 76 -6.64 0.24 -1.91
CA TRP A 76 -7.33 1.29 -2.67
C TRP A 76 -6.86 2.65 -2.23
N VAL A 77 -7.02 3.63 -3.12
CA VAL A 77 -6.68 5.01 -2.84
C VAL A 77 -7.85 5.67 -2.11
N GLY A 78 -7.55 6.28 -0.98
CA GLY A 78 -8.53 7.02 -0.19
C GLY A 78 -8.46 8.52 -0.43
N LYS A 79 -8.64 9.29 0.62
CA LYS A 79 -8.65 10.75 0.56
C LYS A 79 -7.34 11.28 -0.04
N THR A 80 -7.47 12.10 -1.09
CA THR A 80 -6.34 12.65 -1.83
C THR A 80 -6.59 14.14 -2.11
N GLY A 81 -5.61 14.98 -1.87
CA GLY A 81 -5.70 16.40 -2.15
C GLY A 81 -4.49 17.16 -1.62
N GLY A 82 -4.27 18.36 -2.17
CA GLY A 82 -3.08 19.14 -1.83
C GLY A 82 -1.81 18.43 -2.21
N ILE A 83 -1.01 18.05 -1.21
CA ILE A 83 0.25 17.33 -1.41
C ILE A 83 0.18 15.88 -0.91
N ARG A 84 -0.97 15.43 -0.38
CA ARG A 84 -1.09 14.16 0.33
C ARG A 84 -2.13 13.23 -0.28
N SER A 85 -1.87 11.93 -0.18
CA SER A 85 -2.81 10.88 -0.56
C SER A 85 -2.77 9.77 0.50
N ILE A 86 -3.95 9.32 0.91
CA ILE A 86 -4.09 8.25 1.88
C ILE A 86 -4.42 6.97 1.12
N ARG A 87 -3.68 5.92 1.40
CA ARG A 87 -3.90 4.59 0.83
C ARG A 87 -4.32 3.63 1.93
N HIS A 88 -5.34 2.85 1.66
CA HIS A 88 -5.80 1.79 2.56
C HIS A 88 -5.30 0.44 2.09
N VAL A 89 -4.91 -0.40 3.03
CA VAL A 89 -4.50 -1.79 2.78
C VAL A 89 -5.15 -2.68 3.82
N GLU A 90 -5.72 -3.80 3.37
CA GLU A 90 -6.30 -4.80 4.26
C GLU A 90 -5.79 -6.17 3.88
N PHE A 91 -5.50 -6.98 4.90
CA PHE A 91 -5.06 -8.36 4.74
C PHE A 91 -6.10 -9.31 5.32
N TYR A 92 -6.42 -10.33 4.54
CA TYR A 92 -7.46 -11.32 4.89
C TYR A 92 -6.88 -12.72 4.87
N LYS A 93 -7.31 -13.52 5.83
CA LYS A 93 -7.07 -14.95 5.90
C LYS A 93 -8.43 -15.64 5.98
N ASN A 94 -8.75 -16.51 5.00
CA ASN A 94 -10.05 -17.20 4.95
C ASN A 94 -11.22 -16.21 5.05
N ASN A 95 -11.16 -15.13 4.29
CA ASN A 95 -12.16 -14.05 4.27
C ASN A 95 -12.32 -13.28 5.59
N LYS A 96 -11.39 -13.47 6.53
CA LYS A 96 -11.41 -12.76 7.80
C LYS A 96 -10.31 -11.70 7.81
N LEU A 97 -10.67 -10.47 8.17
CA LEU A 97 -9.71 -9.37 8.29
C LEU A 97 -8.73 -9.67 9.43
N ILE A 98 -7.43 -9.67 9.13
CA ILE A 98 -6.38 -9.89 10.13
C ILE A 98 -5.47 -8.69 10.34
N VAL A 99 -5.31 -7.83 9.33
CA VAL A 99 -4.54 -6.59 9.44
C VAL A 99 -5.22 -5.52 8.63
N ARG A 100 -5.34 -4.34 9.21
CA ARG A 100 -5.86 -3.15 8.53
C ARG A 100 -4.83 -2.04 8.64
N ALA A 101 -4.50 -1.40 7.51
CA ALA A 101 -3.50 -0.36 7.48
C ALA A 101 -3.96 0.85 6.69
N GLN A 102 -3.41 1.99 7.06
CA GLN A 102 -3.60 3.24 6.36
C GLN A 102 -2.23 3.91 6.25
N THR A 103 -1.84 4.27 5.02
CA THR A 103 -0.56 4.91 4.75
C THR A 103 -0.81 6.28 4.15
N THR A 104 -0.17 7.29 4.70
CA THR A 104 -0.21 8.65 4.17
C THR A 104 1.06 8.88 3.36
N PHE A 105 0.87 9.22 2.09
CA PHE A 105 1.94 9.58 1.15
C PHE A 105 1.93 11.08 0.91
N CYS A 106 3.12 11.62 0.67
CA CYS A 106 3.31 12.99 0.22
C CYS A 106 3.96 12.97 -1.15
N LEU A 107 3.44 13.77 -2.09
CA LEU A 107 4.07 13.91 -3.40
C LEU A 107 5.21 14.91 -3.30
N VAL A 108 6.38 14.52 -3.80
CA VAL A 108 7.54 15.40 -3.83
C VAL A 108 8.10 15.51 -5.24
N ASN A 109 8.76 16.63 -5.51
CA ASN A 109 9.50 16.82 -6.75
C ASN A 109 10.71 15.91 -6.75
N ALA A 110 10.90 15.13 -7.83
CA ALA A 110 11.97 14.14 -7.91
C ALA A 110 13.38 14.77 -7.90
N LYS A 111 13.52 16.02 -8.28
CA LYS A 111 14.82 16.72 -8.31
C LYS A 111 15.13 17.39 -6.98
N THR A 112 14.17 18.11 -6.41
CA THR A 112 14.38 18.93 -5.20
C THR A 112 14.01 18.21 -3.93
N PHE A 113 13.22 17.12 -4.01
CA PHE A 113 12.62 16.41 -2.88
C PHE A 113 11.73 17.29 -2.00
N LYS A 114 11.27 18.40 -2.53
CA LYS A 114 10.32 19.27 -1.82
C LYS A 114 8.89 18.85 -2.12
N PRO A 115 7.99 18.94 -1.13
CA PRO A 115 6.57 18.67 -1.37
C PRO A 115 6.04 19.49 -2.54
N THR A 116 5.23 18.84 -3.36
CA THR A 116 4.60 19.48 -4.50
C THR A 116 3.12 19.12 -4.58
N ARG A 117 2.32 20.04 -5.09
CA ARG A 117 0.89 19.83 -5.23
C ARG A 117 0.62 18.71 -6.24
N ILE A 118 -0.33 17.84 -5.90
CA ILE A 118 -0.74 16.75 -6.78
C ILE A 118 -1.41 17.36 -8.01
N THR A 119 -0.92 17.00 -9.20
CA THR A 119 -1.44 17.55 -10.46
C THR A 119 -2.82 16.96 -10.78
N ASN A 120 -3.58 17.65 -11.62
CA ASN A 120 -4.87 17.13 -12.09
C ASN A 120 -4.71 15.78 -12.80
N GLN A 121 -3.62 15.61 -13.56
CA GLN A 121 -3.34 14.33 -14.22
C GLN A 121 -3.21 13.18 -13.23
N ILE A 122 -2.45 13.39 -12.15
CA ILE A 122 -2.28 12.38 -11.10
C ILE A 122 -3.60 12.14 -10.37
N LEU A 123 -4.34 13.20 -10.05
CA LEU A 123 -5.67 13.06 -9.42
C LEU A 123 -6.60 12.19 -10.26
N MET A 124 -6.59 12.36 -11.58
CA MET A 124 -7.40 11.56 -12.49
C MET A 124 -6.97 10.09 -12.51
N MET A 125 -5.66 9.82 -12.42
CA MET A 125 -5.13 8.47 -12.35
C MET A 125 -5.56 7.74 -11.07
N LEU A 126 -5.63 8.47 -9.97
CA LEU A 126 -5.99 7.92 -8.65
C LEU A 126 -7.50 7.82 -8.45
N ALA A 127 -8.29 8.55 -9.23
CA ALA A 127 -9.73 8.57 -9.07
C ALA A 127 -10.36 7.20 -9.34
N PRO A 128 -11.44 6.84 -8.62
CA PRO A 128 -12.18 5.60 -8.89
C PRO A 128 -12.72 5.57 -10.31
N LYS A 129 -12.62 4.42 -10.95
CA LYS A 129 -13.11 4.22 -12.31
C LYS A 129 -14.33 3.32 -12.34
#